data_ee6970dae02f772ac8dd907bc3125888
#
_entry.id   ee6970dae02f772ac8dd907bc3125888
#
_cell.length_a   1.000
_cell.length_b   1.000
_cell.length_c   1.000
_cell.angle_alpha   90.00
_cell.angle_beta   90.00
_cell.angle_gamma   90.00
#
_symmetry.space_group_name_H-M   'P 1'
#
loop_
_entity.id
_entity.type
_entity.pdbx_description
1 polymer ?
#
loop_
_entity_poly.entity_id
_entity_poly.type
_entity_poly.pdbx_seq_one_letter_code
_entity_poly.pdbx_strand_id
1 'polypeptide(L)'
;MLCGGRPYEDGELAAGFYVPPTVLELPGTRLDVWREELFGPVLAVCRAADAETAFALADDSEYGLSAAVFTQDLTRALGALEDLDVGILHINSESAGADPHVPFGGAKKSGYGPKEQGRAAREFFTHTTTVYLRGGRPIA
;
A
#
# COMPACT_ATOMS: atom_id res chain seq x y z
N MET A 1 -12.74 -18.48 9.04
CA MET A 1 -11.68 -18.98 8.15
C MET A 1 -12.32 -19.62 6.96
N LEU A 2 -11.92 -19.24 5.75
CA LEU A 2 -12.47 -19.76 4.50
C LEU A 2 -11.58 -20.86 3.91
N CYS A 3 -10.26 -20.72 4.00
CA CYS A 3 -9.31 -21.77 3.64
C CYS A 3 -7.98 -21.61 4.39
N GLY A 4 -7.13 -22.63 4.37
CA GLY A 4 -5.82 -22.62 5.04
C GLY A 4 -5.89 -22.69 6.55
N GLY A 5 -4.96 -22.04 7.23
CA GLY A 5 -4.94 -21.82 8.67
C GLY A 5 -4.48 -23.00 9.53
N ARG A 6 -4.04 -24.08 8.92
CA ARG A 6 -3.41 -25.21 9.62
C ARG A 6 -2.04 -25.47 9.03
N PRO A 7 -1.02 -25.71 9.85
CA PRO A 7 0.29 -26.11 9.34
C PRO A 7 0.18 -27.43 8.58
N TYR A 8 1.16 -27.69 7.73
CA TYR A 8 1.28 -29.00 7.08
C TYR A 8 1.72 -30.04 8.11
N GLU A 9 0.92 -31.11 8.28
CA GLU A 9 1.18 -32.18 9.26
C GLU A 9 1.86 -33.39 8.62
N ASP A 10 1.83 -33.50 7.27
CA ASP A 10 2.36 -34.62 6.51
C ASP A 10 3.10 -34.18 5.24
N GLY A 11 3.87 -35.12 4.65
CA GLY A 11 4.63 -34.90 3.42
C GLY A 11 5.88 -34.05 3.62
N GLU A 12 6.48 -33.65 2.51
CA GLU A 12 7.76 -32.91 2.52
C GLU A 12 7.64 -31.52 3.20
N LEU A 13 6.46 -30.90 3.14
CA LEU A 13 6.25 -29.57 3.72
C LEU A 13 6.13 -29.59 5.26
N ALA A 14 5.79 -30.75 5.84
CA ALA A 14 5.73 -30.89 7.30
C ALA A 14 7.08 -30.78 7.98
N ALA A 15 8.16 -31.01 7.25
CA ALA A 15 9.53 -30.90 7.78
C ALA A 15 10.06 -29.45 7.82
N GLY A 16 9.31 -28.47 7.30
CA GLY A 16 9.70 -27.07 7.22
C GLY A 16 8.73 -26.11 7.89
N PHE A 17 9.03 -24.83 7.83
CA PHE A 17 8.21 -23.75 8.39
C PHE A 17 7.28 -23.16 7.32
N TYR A 18 6.48 -24.00 6.70
CA TYR A 18 5.56 -23.58 5.63
C TYR A 18 4.19 -23.26 6.19
N VAL A 19 3.66 -22.12 5.76
CA VAL A 19 2.29 -21.69 6.06
C VAL A 19 1.46 -21.80 4.78
N PRO A 20 0.35 -22.54 4.78
CA PRO A 20 -0.51 -22.61 3.60
C PRO A 20 -1.19 -21.26 3.34
N PRO A 21 -1.49 -20.94 2.08
CA PRO A 21 -2.32 -19.80 1.75
C PRO A 21 -3.62 -19.83 2.55
N THR A 22 -3.86 -18.76 3.30
CA THR A 22 -4.94 -18.67 4.28
C THR A 22 -5.85 -17.50 3.97
N VAL A 23 -7.17 -17.72 3.95
CA VAL A 23 -8.16 -16.66 3.79
C VAL A 23 -9.08 -16.64 5.00
N LEU A 24 -9.16 -15.46 5.62
CA LEU A 24 -9.96 -15.20 6.81
C LEU A 24 -11.08 -14.23 6.49
N GLU A 25 -12.33 -14.62 6.66
CA GLU A 25 -13.44 -13.68 6.70
C GLU A 25 -13.60 -13.14 8.13
N LEU A 26 -13.51 -11.83 8.27
CA LEU A 26 -13.55 -11.14 9.55
C LEU A 26 -14.90 -10.46 9.76
N PRO A 27 -15.39 -10.41 11.00
CA PRO A 27 -16.63 -9.70 11.33
C PRO A 27 -16.46 -8.17 11.34
N GLY A 28 -15.23 -7.68 11.23
CA GLY A 28 -14.87 -6.27 11.26
C GLY A 28 -13.37 -6.04 11.28
N THR A 29 -12.96 -4.78 11.34
CA THR A 29 -11.57 -4.32 11.16
C THR A 29 -10.81 -4.10 12.48
N ARG A 30 -11.36 -4.50 13.63
CA ARG A 30 -10.74 -4.28 14.94
C ARG A 30 -9.78 -5.38 15.40
N LEU A 31 -9.64 -6.44 14.62
CA LEU A 31 -8.77 -7.57 14.93
C LEU A 31 -7.33 -7.28 14.48
N ASP A 32 -6.36 -7.78 15.23
CA ASP A 32 -4.93 -7.60 14.97
C ASP A 32 -4.55 -8.06 13.56
N VAL A 33 -5.15 -9.18 13.09
CA VAL A 33 -4.95 -9.70 11.73
C VAL A 33 -5.38 -8.73 10.61
N TRP A 34 -6.21 -7.73 10.93
CA TRP A 34 -6.54 -6.64 10.00
C TRP A 34 -5.62 -5.44 10.18
N ARG A 35 -5.20 -5.17 11.42
CA ARG A 35 -4.45 -3.96 11.79
C ARG A 35 -2.95 -4.10 11.59
N GLU A 36 -2.42 -5.31 11.75
CA GLU A 36 -0.99 -5.59 11.68
C GLU A 36 -0.61 -6.25 10.36
N GLU A 37 0.57 -5.92 9.85
CA GLU A 37 1.13 -6.58 8.69
C GLU A 37 1.74 -7.92 9.09
N LEU A 38 1.11 -9.04 8.67
CA LEU A 38 1.54 -10.38 9.06
C LEU A 38 2.77 -10.89 8.31
N PHE A 39 3.14 -10.29 7.19
CA PHE A 39 4.25 -10.69 6.32
C PHE A 39 4.21 -12.18 5.92
N GLY A 40 3.03 -12.69 5.58
CA GLY A 40 2.81 -14.08 5.25
C GLY A 40 1.64 -14.27 4.27
N PRO A 41 1.39 -15.50 3.80
CA PRO A 41 0.35 -15.79 2.82
C PRO A 41 -1.06 -15.79 3.44
N VAL A 42 -1.42 -14.71 4.10
CA VAL A 42 -2.71 -14.53 4.79
C VAL A 42 -3.47 -13.37 4.17
N LEU A 43 -4.70 -13.62 3.75
CA LEU A 43 -5.64 -12.63 3.25
C LEU A 43 -6.80 -12.47 4.23
N ALA A 44 -7.00 -11.28 4.74
CA ALA A 44 -8.15 -10.89 5.53
C ALA A 44 -9.23 -10.27 4.63
N VAL A 45 -10.47 -10.71 4.79
CA VAL A 45 -11.62 -10.22 4.03
C VAL A 45 -12.69 -9.72 5.01
N CYS A 46 -13.20 -8.53 4.77
CA CYS A 46 -14.32 -7.96 5.51
C CYS A 46 -15.42 -7.53 4.52
N ARG A 47 -16.68 -7.80 4.86
CA ARG A 47 -17.82 -7.37 4.04
C ARG A 47 -18.22 -5.95 4.41
N ALA A 48 -18.53 -5.16 3.39
CA ALA A 48 -19.13 -3.83 3.54
C ALA A 48 -20.55 -3.83 2.97
N ALA A 49 -21.41 -2.99 3.52
CA ALA A 49 -22.79 -2.86 3.08
C ALA A 49 -22.91 -2.14 1.73
N ASP A 50 -22.02 -1.21 1.49
CA ASP A 50 -21.97 -0.35 0.30
C ASP A 50 -20.52 0.11 0.02
N ALA A 51 -20.33 0.87 -1.04
CA ALA A 51 -19.02 1.33 -1.46
C ALA A 51 -18.41 2.36 -0.50
N GLU A 52 -19.25 3.24 0.07
CA GLU A 52 -18.80 4.25 1.05
C GLU A 52 -18.24 3.57 2.30
N THR A 53 -18.97 2.60 2.82
CA THR A 53 -18.49 1.77 3.94
C THR A 53 -17.22 1.02 3.58
N ALA A 54 -17.12 0.48 2.35
CA ALA A 54 -15.93 -0.24 1.90
C ALA A 54 -14.70 0.67 1.86
N PHE A 55 -14.83 1.89 1.36
CA PHE A 55 -13.73 2.86 1.34
C PHE A 55 -13.33 3.28 2.75
N ALA A 56 -14.31 3.57 3.62
CA ALA A 56 -14.02 3.92 5.01
C ALA A 56 -13.29 2.78 5.76
N LEU A 57 -13.68 1.52 5.55
CA LEU A 57 -13.00 0.37 6.15
C LEU A 57 -11.61 0.15 5.56
N ALA A 58 -11.42 0.38 4.26
CA ALA A 58 -10.13 0.24 3.59
C ALA A 58 -9.16 1.35 4.03
N ASP A 59 -9.65 2.57 4.23
CA ASP A 59 -8.83 3.69 4.69
C ASP A 59 -8.56 3.68 6.21
N ASP A 60 -9.36 2.96 7.00
CA ASP A 60 -9.15 2.77 8.45
C ASP A 60 -7.96 1.85 8.73
N SER A 61 -6.77 2.28 8.32
CA SER A 61 -5.49 1.62 8.51
C SER A 61 -4.38 2.64 8.76
N GLU A 62 -3.39 2.26 9.52
CA GLU A 62 -2.15 3.04 9.67
C GLU A 62 -1.25 2.96 8.43
N TYR A 63 -1.53 2.06 7.52
CA TYR A 63 -0.80 1.83 6.27
C TYR A 63 -1.53 2.41 5.06
N GLY A 64 -0.78 2.76 4.05
CA GLY A 64 -1.31 3.34 2.82
C GLY A 64 -0.34 3.16 1.64
N LEU A 65 0.18 1.94 1.42
CA LEU A 65 1.08 1.71 0.30
C LEU A 65 0.31 1.72 -1.02
N SER A 66 -0.60 0.77 -1.17
CA SER A 66 -1.40 0.65 -2.39
C SER A 66 -2.80 0.16 -2.10
N ALA A 67 -3.75 0.55 -2.95
CA ALA A 67 -5.10 0.02 -2.99
C ALA A 67 -5.51 -0.33 -4.42
N ALA A 68 -6.46 -1.25 -4.56
CA ALA A 68 -7.09 -1.58 -5.83
C ALA A 68 -8.61 -1.52 -5.69
N VAL A 69 -9.25 -0.82 -6.60
CA VAL A 69 -10.72 -0.70 -6.65
C VAL A 69 -11.22 -1.28 -7.96
N PHE A 70 -12.07 -2.30 -7.87
CA PHE A 70 -12.72 -2.92 -9.02
C PHE A 70 -14.16 -2.46 -9.12
N THR A 71 -14.46 -1.67 -10.14
CA THR A 71 -15.80 -1.10 -10.36
C THR A 71 -16.04 -0.78 -11.83
N GLN A 72 -17.30 -0.83 -12.25
CA GLN A 72 -17.75 -0.33 -13.55
C GLN A 72 -18.33 1.11 -13.44
N ASP A 73 -18.47 1.62 -12.23
CA ASP A 73 -18.99 2.95 -11.96
C ASP A 73 -17.83 3.96 -11.92
N LEU A 74 -17.80 4.85 -12.91
CA LEU A 74 -16.76 5.89 -13.01
C LEU A 74 -16.79 6.86 -11.81
N THR A 75 -17.95 7.16 -11.28
CA THR A 75 -18.09 8.06 -10.12
C THR A 75 -17.43 7.46 -8.88
N ARG A 76 -17.62 6.15 -8.65
CA ARG A 76 -16.91 5.43 -7.57
C ARG A 76 -15.41 5.34 -7.80
N ALA A 77 -14.99 5.11 -9.04
CA ALA A 77 -13.57 5.07 -9.36
C ALA A 77 -12.89 6.42 -9.08
N LEU A 78 -13.56 7.53 -9.39
CA LEU A 78 -13.05 8.88 -9.10
C LEU A 78 -13.15 9.23 -7.62
N GLY A 79 -14.22 8.83 -6.93
CA GLY A 79 -14.36 9.01 -5.48
C GLY A 79 -13.26 8.35 -4.68
N ALA A 80 -12.77 7.19 -5.13
CA ALA A 80 -11.65 6.50 -4.48
C ALA A 80 -10.37 7.34 -4.40
N LEU A 81 -10.18 8.32 -5.29
CA LEU A 81 -9.04 9.25 -5.24
C LEU A 81 -9.13 10.22 -4.06
N GLU A 82 -10.33 10.50 -3.58
CA GLU A 82 -10.59 11.41 -2.47
C GLU A 82 -10.72 10.66 -1.14
N ASP A 83 -11.25 9.43 -1.19
CA ASP A 83 -11.63 8.65 -0.01
C ASP A 83 -10.49 7.74 0.52
N LEU A 84 -9.46 7.43 -0.31
CA LEU A 84 -8.38 6.53 0.06
C LEU A 84 -7.04 7.26 0.14
N ASP A 85 -6.47 7.36 1.33
CA ASP A 85 -5.13 7.91 1.55
C ASP A 85 -4.06 6.84 1.33
N VAL A 86 -3.75 6.61 0.05
CA VAL A 86 -2.74 5.65 -0.39
C VAL A 86 -1.73 6.27 -1.35
N GLY A 87 -0.55 5.71 -1.37
CA GLY A 87 0.50 6.15 -2.28
C GLY A 87 0.26 5.77 -3.73
N ILE A 88 -0.38 4.63 -3.96
CA ILE A 88 -0.65 4.08 -5.29
C ILE A 88 -2.09 3.57 -5.31
N LEU A 89 -2.89 4.07 -6.24
CA LEU A 89 -4.26 3.61 -6.43
C LEU A 89 -4.41 2.96 -7.80
N HIS A 90 -4.90 1.74 -7.80
CA HIS A 90 -5.22 0.98 -8.99
C HIS A 90 -6.72 0.94 -9.22
N ILE A 91 -7.17 1.18 -10.44
CA ILE A 91 -8.57 1.03 -10.83
C ILE A 91 -8.68 -0.09 -11.85
N ASN A 92 -9.44 -1.12 -11.51
CA ASN A 92 -9.66 -2.32 -12.31
C ASN A 92 -8.37 -3.08 -12.68
N SER A 93 -7.36 -2.98 -11.85
CA SER A 93 -6.15 -3.80 -11.90
C SER A 93 -5.74 -4.20 -10.49
N GLU A 94 -4.93 -5.24 -10.37
CA GLU A 94 -4.36 -5.67 -9.10
C GLU A 94 -3.39 -4.62 -8.54
N SER A 95 -3.21 -4.62 -7.23
CA SER A 95 -2.27 -3.72 -6.53
C SER A 95 -0.82 -4.23 -6.51
N ALA A 96 -0.55 -5.35 -7.17
CA ALA A 96 0.78 -5.94 -7.23
C ALA A 96 1.64 -5.30 -8.32
N GLY A 97 2.94 -5.21 -8.04
CA GLY A 97 3.93 -4.68 -8.97
C GLY A 97 4.11 -3.17 -8.88
N ALA A 98 5.23 -2.72 -9.41
CA ALA A 98 5.58 -1.31 -9.53
C ALA A 98 6.15 -1.05 -10.92
N ASP A 99 5.66 -0.01 -11.58
CA ASP A 99 6.25 0.47 -12.83
C ASP A 99 7.39 1.44 -12.49
N PRO A 100 8.64 1.15 -12.89
CA PRO A 100 9.78 2.00 -12.57
C PRO A 100 9.73 3.38 -13.22
N HIS A 101 8.81 3.63 -14.16
CA HIS A 101 8.65 4.91 -14.83
C HIS A 101 7.76 5.90 -14.06
N VAL A 102 7.06 5.44 -13.02
CA VAL A 102 6.17 6.27 -12.22
C VAL A 102 6.67 6.40 -10.78
N PRO A 103 6.31 7.47 -10.07
CA PRO A 103 6.68 7.63 -8.67
C PRO A 103 6.11 6.49 -7.81
N PHE A 104 6.97 5.87 -7.00
CA PHE A 104 6.62 4.81 -6.06
C PHE A 104 6.82 5.28 -4.62
N GLY A 105 5.88 4.98 -3.76
CA GLY A 105 5.94 5.27 -2.32
C GLY A 105 4.56 5.32 -1.70
N GLY A 106 4.47 4.98 -0.42
CA GLY A 106 3.25 4.93 0.36
C GLY A 106 2.83 6.28 0.93
N ALA A 107 1.60 6.31 1.41
CA ALA A 107 1.09 7.29 2.35
C ALA A 107 1.15 6.73 3.78
N LYS A 108 0.73 7.52 4.76
CA LYS A 108 0.68 7.13 6.18
C LYS A 108 2.00 6.48 6.64
N LYS A 109 1.97 5.39 7.41
CA LYS A 109 3.17 4.66 7.86
C LYS A 109 3.86 3.84 6.77
N SER A 110 3.27 3.74 5.58
CA SER A 110 3.90 3.10 4.43
C SER A 110 4.79 4.03 3.61
N GLY A 111 4.93 5.30 4.00
CA GLY A 111 5.79 6.28 3.37
C GLY A 111 6.80 6.87 4.34
N TYR A 112 8.01 7.14 3.85
CA TYR A 112 9.08 7.79 4.61
C TYR A 112 9.68 8.96 3.82
N GLY A 113 8.86 9.96 3.53
CA GLY A 113 9.28 11.12 2.77
C GLY A 113 8.82 11.12 1.31
N PRO A 114 9.55 11.77 0.40
CA PRO A 114 9.14 11.88 -0.99
C PRO A 114 9.13 10.52 -1.70
N LYS A 115 8.28 10.43 -2.72
CA LYS A 115 8.25 9.23 -3.56
C LYS A 115 9.53 9.08 -4.36
N GLU A 116 9.95 7.84 -4.56
CA GLU A 116 11.06 7.45 -5.42
C GLU A 116 10.57 6.97 -6.79
N GLN A 117 11.48 6.56 -7.65
CA GLN A 117 11.26 6.09 -9.02
C GLN A 117 10.73 7.15 -9.99
N GLY A 118 10.78 6.84 -11.28
CA GLY A 118 10.38 7.74 -12.33
C GLY A 118 11.04 9.12 -12.20
N ARG A 119 10.29 10.17 -12.43
CA ARG A 119 10.78 11.54 -12.28
C ARG A 119 11.10 11.93 -10.83
N ALA A 120 10.45 11.31 -9.88
CA ALA A 120 10.64 11.59 -8.46
C ALA A 120 12.01 11.12 -7.95
N ALA A 121 12.63 10.13 -8.60
CA ALA A 121 13.95 9.62 -8.24
C ALA A 121 15.01 10.73 -8.16
N ARG A 122 14.93 11.71 -9.06
CA ARG A 122 15.87 12.84 -9.03
C ARG A 122 15.78 13.64 -7.73
N GLU A 123 14.56 13.94 -7.28
CA GLU A 123 14.35 14.71 -6.04
C GLU A 123 14.64 13.85 -4.82
N PHE A 124 14.33 12.56 -4.89
CA PHE A 124 14.57 11.63 -3.80
C PHE A 124 16.08 11.41 -3.52
N PHE A 125 16.89 11.23 -4.55
CA PHE A 125 18.33 10.92 -4.42
C PHE A 125 19.25 12.15 -4.43
N THR A 126 18.72 13.36 -4.55
CA THR A 126 19.51 14.60 -4.56
C THR A 126 18.95 15.61 -3.57
N HIS A 127 19.77 16.58 -3.20
CA HIS A 127 19.24 17.73 -2.50
C HIS A 127 19.56 19.03 -3.26
N THR A 128 18.68 20.02 -3.13
CA THR A 128 18.83 21.31 -3.79
C THR A 128 19.60 22.27 -2.91
N THR A 129 20.66 22.88 -3.45
CA THR A 129 21.38 23.97 -2.80
C THR A 129 21.10 25.27 -3.57
N THR A 130 20.57 26.27 -2.91
CA THR A 130 20.41 27.61 -3.47
C THR A 130 21.63 28.43 -3.14
N VAL A 131 22.27 28.98 -4.17
CA VAL A 131 23.47 29.81 -4.03
C VAL A 131 23.19 31.24 -4.50
N TYR A 132 23.38 32.20 -3.61
CA TYR A 132 23.34 33.62 -3.94
C TYR A 132 24.77 34.14 -4.10
N LEU A 133 25.13 34.51 -5.34
CA LEU A 133 26.40 35.16 -5.61
C LEU A 133 26.19 36.67 -5.71
N ARG A 134 26.92 37.42 -4.87
CA ARG A 134 27.01 38.87 -5.01
C ARG A 134 28.38 39.22 -5.54
N GLY A 135 28.44 40.12 -6.50
CA GLY A 135 29.70 40.68 -6.97
C GLY A 135 30.45 41.36 -5.78
N GLY A 136 31.68 40.96 -5.56
CA GLY A 136 32.59 41.54 -4.57
C GLY A 136 33.74 42.23 -5.27
N ARG A 137 34.38 43.22 -4.57
CA ARG A 137 35.68 43.73 -5.04
C ARG A 137 36.70 42.58 -4.89
N PRO A 138 37.61 42.41 -5.84
CA PRO A 138 38.73 41.50 -5.65
C PRO A 138 39.46 41.88 -4.35
N ILE A 139 39.78 40.92 -3.52
CA ILE A 139 40.66 41.11 -2.40
C ILE A 139 42.06 41.19 -3.02
N ALA A 140 42.71 42.36 -2.83
CA ALA A 140 44.06 42.58 -3.30
C ALA A 140 45.08 41.80 -2.46
#